data_34b669a5ee376e0d981783b74d2a07b1
#
_entry.id   34b669a5ee376e0d981783b74d2a07b1
#
_cell.length_a   1.000
_cell.length_b   1.000
_cell.length_c   1.000
_cell.angle_alpha   90.00
_cell.angle_beta   90.00
_cell.angle_gamma   90.00
#
_symmetry.space_group_name_H-M   'P 1'
#
loop_
_entity.id
_entity.type
_entity.pdbx_description
1 polymer ?
#
loop_
_entity_poly.entity_id
_entity_poly.type
_entity_poly.pdbx_seq_one_letter_code
_entity_poly.pdbx_strand_id
1 'polypeptide(L)'
;HRQPRFFLRADDVERDAGFLIHPLDEFRAVGYTKLASGLIPEPPTKNGAFTPMGGLHSSINDLAKWVSTYQNGRIEEQTPYRYAQSGLVKAVNECPERIVVSSYGFGLFIDDDAILGRFVHHSGGYPGFGSHMRWHLESGWGIVALGNLTYAPMNIACTNIMNHLVQIHMKLSKPKIDLSTATQAAMAAVNGLINEWDNSVADEWFTENMDLDQPRAERIAELEKLTSGKTIWKTIADSITAPTKSFAKWKVESEASAIEVEMLMSPEKSPKIQKLTFKKAGG
;
A
#
# COMPACT_ATOMS: atom_id res chain seq x y z
N HIS A 1 -37.80 -13.51 9.30
CA HIS A 1 -36.89 -12.79 8.42
C HIS A 1 -36.97 -11.29 8.74
N ARG A 2 -36.15 -10.81 9.67
CA ARG A 2 -35.98 -9.36 9.86
C ARG A 2 -35.14 -8.85 8.70
N GLN A 3 -35.74 -8.06 7.83
CA GLN A 3 -34.98 -7.31 6.83
C GLN A 3 -33.97 -6.42 7.54
N PRO A 4 -32.73 -6.31 7.04
CA PRO A 4 -31.75 -5.40 7.59
C PRO A 4 -32.28 -3.96 7.46
N ARG A 5 -32.40 -3.25 8.57
CA ARG A 5 -32.77 -1.84 8.58
C ARG A 5 -31.53 -1.01 8.30
N PHE A 6 -31.18 -0.93 7.00
CA PHE A 6 -29.98 -0.20 6.56
C PHE A 6 -30.21 1.23 6.20
N PHE A 7 -31.41 1.55 5.83
CA PHE A 7 -31.75 2.88 5.39
C PHE A 7 -32.78 3.43 6.35
N LEU A 8 -32.46 4.57 6.92
CA LEU A 8 -33.50 5.47 7.30
C LEU A 8 -34.26 5.79 6.01
N ARG A 9 -35.53 5.47 5.95
CA ARG A 9 -36.39 6.05 4.97
C ARG A 9 -36.40 7.55 5.19
N ALA A 10 -36.56 8.32 4.10
CA ALA A 10 -36.74 9.76 4.22
C ALA A 10 -37.84 10.13 5.22
N ASP A 11 -38.86 9.30 5.35
CA ASP A 11 -39.97 9.39 6.29
C ASP A 11 -39.55 9.22 7.77
N ASP A 12 -38.45 8.51 8.04
CA ASP A 12 -37.89 8.37 9.39
C ASP A 12 -37.03 9.58 9.79
N VAL A 13 -36.62 10.39 8.82
CA VAL A 13 -35.84 11.62 9.03
C VAL A 13 -36.71 12.78 9.50
N GLU A 14 -37.98 12.81 9.12
CA GLU A 14 -38.90 13.89 9.49
C GLU A 14 -39.48 13.79 10.90
N ARG A 15 -39.40 12.63 11.57
CA ARG A 15 -40.07 12.41 12.83
C ARG A 15 -39.31 12.79 14.08
N ASP A 16 -38.01 12.85 14.03
CA ASP A 16 -37.21 13.34 15.14
C ASP A 16 -35.83 13.75 14.66
N ALA A 17 -35.47 15.01 14.91
CA ALA A 17 -34.10 15.47 14.84
C ALA A 17 -33.18 14.74 15.85
N GLY A 18 -33.72 13.77 16.56
CA GLY A 18 -33.06 12.79 17.41
C GLY A 18 -32.69 11.54 16.64
N PHE A 19 -31.81 11.67 15.66
CA PHE A 19 -31.33 10.58 14.86
C PHE A 19 -30.75 9.48 15.73
N LEU A 20 -31.54 8.41 15.93
CA LEU A 20 -31.17 7.11 16.45
C LEU A 20 -30.17 7.10 17.61
N ILE A 21 -30.52 7.75 18.67
CA ILE A 21 -30.24 7.26 20.01
C ILE A 21 -31.40 6.30 20.34
N HIS A 22 -31.44 5.21 19.63
CA HIS A 22 -32.23 4.06 20.03
C HIS A 22 -31.42 3.23 21.00
N PRO A 23 -32.01 2.32 21.79
CA PRO A 23 -31.34 1.51 22.81
C PRO A 23 -30.23 0.62 22.29
N LEU A 24 -29.40 1.14 21.40
CA LEU A 24 -28.13 0.59 20.96
C LEU A 24 -27.02 0.84 21.98
N ASP A 25 -27.28 1.62 23.04
CA ASP A 25 -26.27 1.93 24.05
C ASP A 25 -25.74 0.68 24.73
N GLU A 26 -26.55 -0.37 24.88
CA GLU A 26 -26.09 -1.67 25.39
C GLU A 26 -25.20 -2.46 24.44
N PHE A 27 -25.27 -2.20 23.13
CA PHE A 27 -24.52 -2.93 22.09
C PHE A 27 -23.50 -2.06 21.35
N ARG A 28 -23.37 -0.81 21.75
CA ARG A 28 -22.43 0.11 21.12
C ARG A 28 -21.01 -0.17 21.63
N ALA A 29 -20.07 -0.33 20.70
CA ALA A 29 -18.67 -0.38 21.05
C ALA A 29 -18.24 0.97 21.71
N VAL A 30 -17.45 0.88 22.77
CA VAL A 30 -16.81 2.06 23.36
C VAL A 30 -15.69 2.52 22.45
N GLY A 31 -15.73 3.78 22.03
CA GLY A 31 -14.65 4.41 21.27
C GLY A 31 -13.52 4.88 22.19
N TYR A 32 -12.31 4.91 21.69
CA TYR A 32 -11.14 5.34 22.45
C TYR A 32 -10.32 6.37 21.68
N THR A 33 -9.65 7.24 22.44
CA THR A 33 -8.59 8.12 21.94
C THR A 33 -7.28 7.77 22.62
N LYS A 34 -6.18 7.81 21.87
CA LYS A 34 -4.84 7.56 22.37
C LYS A 34 -4.18 8.89 22.75
N LEU A 35 -3.88 9.06 24.03
CA LEU A 35 -3.09 10.16 24.56
C LEU A 35 -1.72 9.66 25.05
N ALA A 36 -0.86 10.57 25.47
CA ALA A 36 0.41 10.22 26.10
C ALA A 36 0.24 9.38 27.37
N SER A 37 -0.88 9.56 28.09
CA SER A 37 -1.26 8.81 29.28
C SER A 37 -1.85 7.43 29.00
N GLY A 38 -2.08 7.05 27.72
CA GLY A 38 -2.69 5.79 27.33
C GLY A 38 -4.01 5.97 26.58
N LEU A 39 -4.77 4.88 26.50
CA LEU A 39 -6.10 4.88 25.87
C LEU A 39 -7.14 5.38 26.87
N ILE A 40 -7.90 6.36 26.47
CA ILE A 40 -9.04 6.87 27.23
C ILE A 40 -10.33 6.70 26.44
N PRO A 41 -11.47 6.40 27.11
CA PRO A 41 -12.78 6.36 26.45
C PRO A 41 -13.11 7.73 25.84
N GLU A 42 -13.57 7.72 24.60
CA GLU A 42 -14.06 8.91 23.92
C GLU A 42 -15.51 9.18 24.34
N PRO A 43 -15.85 10.38 24.82
CA PRO A 43 -17.23 10.72 25.14
C PRO A 43 -18.14 10.57 23.91
N PRO A 44 -19.37 10.05 24.08
CA PRO A 44 -20.34 10.00 22.99
C PRO A 44 -20.59 11.39 22.40
N THR A 45 -20.43 11.53 21.10
CA THR A 45 -20.75 12.78 20.42
C THR A 45 -22.25 13.01 20.47
N LYS A 46 -22.67 14.19 20.96
CA LYS A 46 -24.07 14.57 21.00
C LYS A 46 -24.62 14.80 19.60
N ASN A 47 -25.90 14.51 19.42
CA ASN A 47 -26.61 14.87 18.20
C ASN A 47 -26.54 16.37 17.92
N GLY A 48 -26.38 16.73 16.65
CA GLY A 48 -26.27 18.12 16.24
C GLY A 48 -25.91 18.26 14.79
N ALA A 49 -25.41 19.41 14.38
CA ALA A 49 -25.09 19.76 13.00
C ALA A 49 -24.04 18.81 12.35
N PHE A 50 -23.22 18.14 13.14
CA PHE A 50 -22.20 17.20 12.65
C PHE A 50 -22.68 15.74 12.52
N THR A 51 -23.89 15.42 12.99
CA THR A 51 -24.44 14.04 12.91
C THR A 51 -24.51 13.50 11.50
N PRO A 52 -24.91 14.25 10.46
CA PRO A 52 -24.93 13.74 9.08
C PRO A 52 -23.54 13.37 8.53
N MET A 53 -22.49 13.94 9.09
CA MET A 53 -21.11 13.74 8.62
C MET A 53 -20.51 12.40 9.09
N GLY A 54 -20.92 11.88 10.25
CA GLY A 54 -20.31 10.68 10.83
C GLY A 54 -21.13 9.98 11.91
N GLY A 55 -22.40 10.30 12.06
CA GLY A 55 -23.28 9.77 13.11
C GLY A 55 -23.94 8.42 12.81
N LEU A 56 -23.64 7.79 11.67
CA LEU A 56 -24.14 6.45 11.37
C LEU A 56 -23.44 5.38 12.20
N HIS A 57 -24.24 4.53 12.84
CA HIS A 57 -23.77 3.35 13.54
C HIS A 57 -24.17 2.10 12.76
N SER A 58 -23.26 1.14 12.64
CA SER A 58 -23.52 -0.10 11.92
C SER A 58 -22.72 -1.27 12.49
N SER A 59 -23.06 -2.45 12.07
CA SER A 59 -22.32 -3.67 12.36
C SER A 59 -21.52 -4.13 11.12
N ILE A 60 -20.51 -4.99 11.34
CA ILE A 60 -19.78 -5.63 10.24
C ILE A 60 -20.72 -6.38 9.29
N ASN A 61 -21.66 -7.12 9.85
CA ASN A 61 -22.61 -7.90 9.04
C ASN A 61 -23.47 -7.00 8.16
N ASP A 62 -23.85 -5.88 8.68
CA ASP A 62 -24.68 -4.95 7.96
C ASP A 62 -23.88 -4.20 6.88
N LEU A 63 -22.71 -3.76 7.16
CA LEU A 63 -21.84 -3.18 6.14
C LEU A 63 -21.45 -4.18 5.06
N ALA A 64 -21.29 -5.46 5.38
CA ALA A 64 -21.08 -6.50 4.37
C ALA A 64 -22.28 -6.63 3.42
N LYS A 65 -23.52 -6.54 3.92
CA LYS A 65 -24.72 -6.50 3.09
C LYS A 65 -24.77 -5.23 2.22
N TRP A 66 -24.39 -4.10 2.79
CA TRP A 66 -24.28 -2.84 2.06
C TRP A 66 -23.33 -2.96 0.88
N VAL A 67 -22.11 -3.46 1.10
CA VAL A 67 -21.14 -3.73 0.04
C VAL A 67 -21.70 -4.70 -1.01
N SER A 68 -22.33 -5.76 -0.56
CA SER A 68 -22.96 -6.74 -1.46
C SER A 68 -24.05 -6.11 -2.35
N THR A 69 -24.78 -5.12 -1.86
CA THR A 69 -25.79 -4.40 -2.66
C THR A 69 -25.15 -3.67 -3.83
N TYR A 70 -23.99 -3.05 -3.63
CA TYR A 70 -23.25 -2.41 -4.71
C TYR A 70 -22.71 -3.43 -5.71
N GLN A 71 -22.09 -4.49 -5.24
CA GLN A 71 -21.53 -5.54 -6.10
C GLN A 71 -22.57 -6.18 -7.02
N ASN A 72 -23.80 -6.30 -6.56
CA ASN A 72 -24.86 -7.04 -7.26
C ASN A 72 -25.80 -6.19 -8.13
N GLY A 73 -25.66 -4.89 -8.20
CA GLY A 73 -26.62 -4.15 -9.01
C GLY A 73 -26.47 -2.64 -9.14
N ARG A 74 -25.55 -2.03 -8.44
CA ARG A 74 -25.38 -0.57 -8.46
C ARG A 74 -24.08 -0.16 -9.15
N ILE A 75 -23.94 -0.60 -10.40
CA ILE A 75 -22.70 -0.39 -11.18
C ILE A 75 -22.48 1.09 -11.50
N GLU A 76 -23.54 1.84 -11.71
CA GLU A 76 -23.45 3.26 -12.08
C GLU A 76 -22.83 4.11 -10.95
N GLU A 77 -23.15 3.80 -9.69
CA GLU A 77 -22.58 4.49 -8.55
C GLU A 77 -21.10 4.14 -8.32
N GLN A 78 -20.64 3.06 -8.94
CA GLN A 78 -19.26 2.58 -8.87
C GLN A 78 -18.40 3.05 -10.04
N THR A 79 -18.92 3.96 -10.85
CA THR A 79 -18.16 4.60 -11.93
C THR A 79 -17.69 5.98 -11.51
N PRO A 80 -16.51 6.43 -11.99
CA PRO A 80 -16.06 7.80 -11.77
C PRO A 80 -17.10 8.79 -12.30
N TYR A 81 -17.60 9.63 -11.42
CA TYR A 81 -18.45 10.73 -11.82
C TYR A 81 -17.57 11.95 -12.05
N ARG A 82 -17.99 12.89 -12.85
CA ARG A 82 -17.41 14.18 -13.34
C ARG A 82 -16.03 14.66 -12.81
N TYR A 83 -15.57 14.18 -11.67
CA TYR A 83 -14.36 14.61 -11.00
C TYR A 83 -13.46 13.41 -10.74
N ALA A 84 -13.04 12.73 -11.81
CA ALA A 84 -11.82 11.98 -11.71
C ALA A 84 -10.77 12.98 -11.23
N GLN A 85 -10.31 12.84 -10.01
CA GLN A 85 -9.08 13.50 -9.61
C GLN A 85 -7.98 12.81 -10.40
N SER A 86 -7.83 13.27 -11.65
CA SER A 86 -6.77 12.83 -12.51
C SER A 86 -5.46 13.12 -11.81
N GLY A 87 -4.71 12.11 -11.51
CA GLY A 87 -3.30 12.29 -11.29
C GLY A 87 -2.71 11.99 -9.94
N LEU A 88 -3.39 11.37 -8.98
CA LEU A 88 -2.67 10.75 -7.88
C LEU A 88 -2.26 9.33 -8.28
N VAL A 89 -1.16 9.25 -8.99
CA VAL A 89 -0.40 8.00 -9.13
C VAL A 89 0.16 7.68 -7.75
N LYS A 90 -0.52 6.83 -7.01
CA LYS A 90 0.04 6.26 -5.79
C LYS A 90 0.88 5.06 -6.20
N ALA A 91 2.20 5.21 -6.19
CA ALA A 91 3.08 4.06 -6.07
C ALA A 91 2.69 3.32 -4.79
N VAL A 92 2.10 2.14 -4.91
CA VAL A 92 1.77 1.31 -3.75
C VAL A 92 3.07 0.70 -3.23
N ASN A 93 3.30 0.79 -1.93
CA ASN A 93 4.58 0.66 -1.21
C ASN A 93 5.44 -0.59 -1.45
N GLU A 94 5.06 -1.54 -2.26
CA GLU A 94 5.86 -2.75 -2.51
C GLU A 94 6.03 -3.09 -4.00
N CYS A 95 5.42 -2.31 -4.88
CA CYS A 95 5.58 -2.49 -6.32
C CYS A 95 5.59 -1.11 -7.00
N PRO A 96 6.76 -0.50 -7.21
CA PRO A 96 6.87 0.83 -7.82
C PRO A 96 6.30 0.93 -9.23
N GLU A 97 5.99 -0.19 -9.86
CA GLU A 97 5.40 -0.27 -11.21
C GLU A 97 3.87 -0.35 -11.21
N ARG A 98 3.27 -0.44 -10.04
CA ARG A 98 1.84 -0.54 -9.93
C ARG A 98 1.22 0.85 -9.97
N ILE A 99 0.65 1.18 -11.10
CA ILE A 99 -0.06 2.43 -11.31
C ILE A 99 -1.50 2.25 -10.84
N VAL A 100 -1.90 3.07 -9.88
CA VAL A 100 -3.28 3.15 -9.41
C VAL A 100 -3.79 4.56 -9.68
N VAL A 101 -4.84 4.68 -10.46
CA VAL A 101 -5.53 5.94 -10.72
C VAL A 101 -6.73 6.01 -9.79
N SER A 102 -6.70 6.92 -8.83
CA SER A 102 -7.82 7.12 -7.90
C SER A 102 -8.75 8.21 -8.41
N SER A 103 -10.03 7.92 -8.45
CA SER A 103 -11.10 8.86 -8.80
C SER A 103 -12.18 8.84 -7.71
N TYR A 104 -13.14 9.76 -7.80
CA TYR A 104 -14.25 9.83 -6.86
C TYR A 104 -15.59 9.87 -7.60
N GLY A 105 -16.55 9.12 -7.12
CA GLY A 105 -17.88 9.03 -7.69
C GLY A 105 -18.96 9.48 -6.69
N PHE A 106 -20.05 8.73 -6.61
CA PHE A 106 -21.20 9.01 -5.73
C PHE A 106 -20.93 8.56 -4.27
N GLY A 107 -20.07 9.31 -3.57
CA GLY A 107 -19.65 8.96 -2.21
C GLY A 107 -18.67 7.79 -2.13
N LEU A 108 -18.03 7.42 -3.24
CA LEU A 108 -17.11 6.29 -3.31
C LEU A 108 -15.82 6.71 -4.01
N PHE A 109 -14.71 6.27 -3.50
CA PHE A 109 -13.44 6.27 -4.21
C PHE A 109 -13.38 5.06 -5.15
N ILE A 110 -12.84 5.28 -6.34
CA ILE A 110 -12.63 4.26 -7.35
C ILE A 110 -11.14 4.25 -7.69
N ASP A 111 -10.47 3.14 -7.43
CA ASP A 111 -9.08 2.91 -7.74
C ASP A 111 -8.99 1.98 -8.95
N ASP A 112 -8.56 2.50 -10.09
CA ASP A 112 -8.20 1.71 -11.25
C ASP A 112 -6.73 1.29 -11.14
N ASP A 113 -6.51 0.04 -10.81
CA ASP A 113 -5.20 -0.56 -10.65
C ASP A 113 -4.81 -1.28 -11.94
N ALA A 114 -3.67 -0.91 -12.53
CA ALA A 114 -3.22 -1.44 -13.81
C ALA A 114 -2.96 -2.96 -13.83
N ILE A 115 -2.77 -3.57 -12.64
CA ILE A 115 -2.48 -5.01 -12.49
C ILE A 115 -3.65 -5.74 -11.87
N LEU A 116 -4.23 -5.21 -10.80
CA LEU A 116 -5.24 -5.91 -10.02
C LEU A 116 -6.67 -5.59 -10.45
N GLY A 117 -6.90 -4.62 -11.32
CA GLY A 117 -8.23 -4.22 -11.73
C GLY A 117 -8.85 -3.14 -10.86
N ARG A 118 -10.17 -3.04 -10.83
CA ARG A 118 -10.88 -1.94 -10.19
C ARG A 118 -11.30 -2.25 -8.77
N PHE A 119 -10.91 -1.36 -7.85
CA PHE A 119 -11.39 -1.35 -6.48
C PHE A 119 -12.29 -0.16 -6.22
N VAL A 120 -13.34 -0.38 -5.43
CA VAL A 120 -14.22 0.68 -4.94
C VAL A 120 -14.16 0.70 -3.43
N HIS A 121 -14.12 1.88 -2.82
CA HIS A 121 -13.96 1.97 -1.37
C HIS A 121 -14.41 3.31 -0.79
N HIS A 122 -14.59 3.33 0.51
CA HIS A 122 -14.67 4.55 1.31
C HIS A 122 -14.19 4.29 2.72
N SER A 123 -13.57 5.29 3.32
CA SER A 123 -13.14 5.28 4.71
C SER A 123 -14.04 6.17 5.55
N GLY A 124 -14.12 5.87 6.84
CA GLY A 124 -14.70 6.75 7.84
C GLY A 124 -13.73 6.98 8.99
N GLY A 125 -13.67 8.21 9.50
CA GLY A 125 -12.95 8.59 10.69
C GLY A 125 -13.80 9.48 11.56
N TYR A 126 -13.90 9.14 12.84
CA TYR A 126 -14.69 9.86 13.82
C TYR A 126 -14.03 9.78 15.20
N PRO A 127 -14.29 10.72 16.12
CA PRO A 127 -13.84 10.57 17.51
C PRO A 127 -14.24 9.21 18.08
N GLY A 128 -13.26 8.44 18.52
CA GLY A 128 -13.44 7.10 19.03
C GLY A 128 -13.46 5.97 17.99
N PHE A 129 -13.52 6.27 16.69
CA PHE A 129 -13.74 5.23 15.68
C PHE A 129 -12.99 5.48 14.37
N GLY A 130 -12.71 4.39 13.67
CA GLY A 130 -12.29 4.37 12.27
C GLY A 130 -12.99 3.24 11.53
N SER A 131 -13.27 3.45 10.26
CA SER A 131 -13.92 2.44 9.42
C SER A 131 -13.36 2.43 8.01
N HIS A 132 -13.49 1.29 7.36
CA HIS A 132 -13.19 1.17 5.93
C HIS A 132 -14.04 0.06 5.33
N MET A 133 -14.53 0.30 4.12
CA MET A 133 -15.09 -0.72 3.25
C MET A 133 -14.37 -0.67 1.91
N ARG A 134 -14.06 -1.82 1.35
CA ARG A 134 -13.37 -1.95 0.06
C ARG A 134 -13.82 -3.23 -0.64
N TRP A 135 -14.05 -3.17 -1.94
CA TRP A 135 -14.34 -4.35 -2.73
C TRP A 135 -13.70 -4.25 -4.11
N HIS A 136 -13.51 -5.42 -4.72
CA HIS A 136 -12.91 -5.57 -6.03
C HIS A 136 -13.96 -6.06 -7.01
N LEU A 137 -14.17 -5.32 -8.11
CA LEU A 137 -15.29 -5.57 -9.01
C LEU A 137 -15.16 -6.89 -9.74
N GLU A 138 -13.98 -7.20 -10.26
CA GLU A 138 -13.77 -8.37 -11.11
C GLU A 138 -13.82 -9.69 -10.34
N SER A 139 -13.33 -9.72 -9.08
CA SER A 139 -13.35 -10.94 -8.27
C SER A 139 -14.59 -11.10 -7.40
N GLY A 140 -15.35 -10.02 -7.19
CA GLY A 140 -16.49 -9.99 -6.28
C GLY A 140 -16.10 -10.07 -4.79
N TRP A 141 -14.81 -9.97 -4.44
CA TRP A 141 -14.36 -9.94 -3.05
C TRP A 141 -14.61 -8.58 -2.42
N GLY A 142 -15.02 -8.60 -1.16
CA GLY A 142 -15.18 -7.38 -0.37
C GLY A 142 -14.65 -7.55 1.05
N ILE A 143 -14.20 -6.46 1.64
CA ILE A 143 -13.72 -6.39 3.02
C ILE A 143 -14.31 -5.17 3.71
N VAL A 144 -14.66 -5.33 4.97
CA VAL A 144 -15.10 -4.27 5.84
C VAL A 144 -14.32 -4.35 7.14
N ALA A 145 -13.89 -3.23 7.66
CA ALA A 145 -13.23 -3.14 8.96
C ALA A 145 -13.78 -1.97 9.77
N LEU A 146 -14.01 -2.24 11.06
CA LEU A 146 -14.38 -1.26 12.06
C LEU A 146 -13.34 -1.28 13.17
N GLY A 147 -12.88 -0.11 13.60
CA GLY A 147 -11.96 0.06 14.71
C GLY A 147 -12.52 1.05 15.71
N ASN A 148 -12.39 0.75 16.99
CA ASN A 148 -12.86 1.61 18.08
C ASN A 148 -11.73 2.49 18.65
N LEU A 149 -10.94 3.08 17.78
CA LEU A 149 -9.94 4.10 18.08
C LEU A 149 -10.16 5.30 17.16
N THR A 150 -10.01 6.49 17.69
CA THR A 150 -10.13 7.75 16.93
C THR A 150 -9.27 7.69 15.67
N TYR A 151 -9.92 7.82 14.51
CA TYR A 151 -9.31 7.75 13.17
C TYR A 151 -8.45 6.49 12.94
N ALA A 152 -8.86 5.36 13.51
CA ALA A 152 -8.14 4.09 13.30
C ALA A 152 -7.88 3.84 11.79
N PRO A 153 -6.65 3.52 11.37
CA PRO A 153 -6.25 3.44 9.96
C PRO A 153 -6.68 2.12 9.30
N MET A 154 -7.99 1.85 9.32
CA MET A 154 -8.56 0.61 8.79
C MET A 154 -8.34 0.44 7.27
N ASN A 155 -8.18 1.57 6.57
CA ASN A 155 -7.86 1.57 5.13
C ASN A 155 -6.55 0.85 4.80
N ILE A 156 -5.52 1.00 5.61
CA ILE A 156 -4.21 0.36 5.38
C ILE A 156 -4.36 -1.17 5.44
N ALA A 157 -4.94 -1.68 6.52
CA ALA A 157 -5.16 -3.11 6.69
C ALA A 157 -6.04 -3.69 5.57
N CYS A 158 -7.18 -3.04 5.28
CA CYS A 158 -8.10 -3.50 4.23
C CYS A 158 -7.45 -3.50 2.85
N THR A 159 -6.68 -2.47 2.50
CA THR A 159 -5.99 -2.38 1.22
C THR A 159 -4.98 -3.53 1.07
N ASN A 160 -4.14 -3.76 2.08
CA ASN A 160 -3.14 -4.82 2.04
C ASN A 160 -3.78 -6.22 1.93
N ILE A 161 -4.79 -6.49 2.75
CA ILE A 161 -5.50 -7.77 2.73
C ILE A 161 -6.20 -7.98 1.38
N MET A 162 -6.94 -6.99 0.87
CA MET A 162 -7.63 -7.11 -0.41
C MET A 162 -6.69 -7.32 -1.58
N ASN A 163 -5.58 -6.57 -1.62
CA ASN A 163 -4.59 -6.74 -2.66
C ASN A 163 -4.02 -8.17 -2.66
N HIS A 164 -3.74 -8.70 -1.48
CA HIS A 164 -3.23 -10.06 -1.34
C HIS A 164 -4.27 -11.11 -1.76
N LEU A 165 -5.52 -10.97 -1.30
CA LEU A 165 -6.61 -11.89 -1.67
C LEU A 165 -6.86 -11.89 -3.18
N VAL A 166 -6.93 -10.71 -3.82
CA VAL A 166 -7.14 -10.59 -5.26
C VAL A 166 -5.98 -11.23 -6.03
N GLN A 167 -4.73 -11.02 -5.60
CA GLN A 167 -3.57 -11.68 -6.20
C GLN A 167 -3.67 -13.21 -6.14
N ILE A 168 -4.06 -13.76 -4.99
CA ILE A 168 -4.27 -15.20 -4.83
C ILE A 168 -5.41 -15.67 -5.74
N HIS A 169 -6.54 -14.99 -5.72
CA HIS A 169 -7.73 -15.35 -6.49
C HIS A 169 -7.47 -15.35 -7.99
N MET A 170 -6.81 -14.32 -8.49
CA MET A 170 -6.48 -14.17 -9.90
C MET A 170 -5.28 -15.03 -10.31
N LYS A 171 -4.67 -15.77 -9.39
CA LYS A 171 -3.43 -16.54 -9.61
C LYS A 171 -2.33 -15.70 -10.26
N LEU A 172 -2.32 -14.42 -9.93
CA LEU A 172 -1.28 -13.53 -10.39
C LEU A 172 0.01 -13.91 -9.66
N SER A 173 0.86 -14.67 -10.32
CA SER A 173 2.27 -14.63 -9.97
C SER A 173 2.72 -13.15 -10.10
N LYS A 174 3.55 -12.67 -9.20
CA LYS A 174 4.19 -11.36 -9.38
C LYS A 174 4.70 -11.32 -10.82
N PRO A 175 4.33 -10.31 -11.62
CA PRO A 175 4.83 -10.25 -12.99
C PRO A 175 6.35 -10.31 -12.91
N LYS A 176 6.92 -11.36 -13.48
CA LYS A 176 8.37 -11.50 -13.57
C LYS A 176 8.81 -10.55 -14.67
N ILE A 177 9.23 -9.36 -14.25
CA ILE A 177 9.79 -8.40 -15.19
C ILE A 177 11.22 -8.85 -15.47
N ASP A 178 11.50 -9.18 -16.71
CA ASP A 178 12.85 -9.49 -17.12
C ASP A 178 13.69 -8.21 -17.14
N LEU A 179 14.78 -8.21 -16.40
CA LEU A 179 15.75 -7.13 -16.43
C LEU A 179 16.28 -6.94 -17.87
N SER A 180 16.53 -5.69 -18.27
CA SER A 180 17.20 -5.42 -19.54
C SER A 180 18.62 -6.03 -19.54
N THR A 181 19.13 -6.34 -20.72
CA THR A 181 20.51 -6.86 -20.87
C THR A 181 21.54 -5.94 -20.20
N ALA A 182 21.37 -4.63 -20.34
CA ALA A 182 22.23 -3.65 -19.69
C ALA A 182 22.15 -3.73 -18.15
N THR A 183 20.93 -3.87 -17.60
CA THR A 183 20.75 -4.00 -16.14
C THR A 183 21.34 -5.31 -15.61
N GLN A 184 21.21 -6.41 -16.35
CA GLN A 184 21.82 -7.68 -15.97
C GLN A 184 23.36 -7.58 -15.97
N ALA A 185 23.95 -6.94 -16.99
CA ALA A 185 25.39 -6.70 -17.06
C ALA A 185 25.88 -5.79 -15.92
N ALA A 186 25.16 -4.71 -15.64
CA ALA A 186 25.44 -3.82 -14.50
C ALA A 186 25.35 -4.57 -13.16
N MET A 187 24.35 -5.44 -12.98
CA MET A 187 24.22 -6.28 -11.79
C MET A 187 25.41 -7.21 -11.61
N ALA A 188 25.91 -7.80 -12.69
CA ALA A 188 27.12 -8.61 -12.66
C ALA A 188 28.36 -7.80 -12.27
N ALA A 189 28.50 -6.58 -12.80
CA ALA A 189 29.56 -5.65 -12.43
C ALA A 189 29.50 -5.28 -10.93
N VAL A 190 28.31 -4.95 -10.40
CA VAL A 190 28.12 -4.67 -8.97
C VAL A 190 28.47 -5.87 -8.10
N ASN A 191 28.11 -7.09 -8.49
CA ASN A 191 28.50 -8.30 -7.77
C ASN A 191 30.03 -8.50 -7.77
N GLY A 192 30.71 -8.09 -8.83
CA GLY A 192 32.19 -8.01 -8.86
C GLY A 192 32.72 -7.03 -7.82
N LEU A 193 32.17 -5.80 -7.81
CA LEU A 193 32.58 -4.74 -6.85
C LEU A 193 32.34 -5.11 -5.39
N ILE A 194 31.32 -5.92 -5.09
CA ILE A 194 31.05 -6.41 -3.73
C ILE A 194 32.15 -7.36 -3.27
N ASN A 195 32.65 -8.18 -4.18
CA ASN A 195 33.72 -9.13 -3.87
C ASN A 195 35.12 -8.50 -3.84
N GLU A 196 35.39 -7.63 -4.81
CA GLU A 196 36.63 -6.89 -4.92
C GLU A 196 36.36 -5.56 -5.62
N TRP A 197 36.56 -4.46 -4.90
CA TRP A 197 36.29 -3.14 -5.44
C TRP A 197 37.37 -2.76 -6.46
N ASP A 198 36.91 -2.41 -7.66
CA ASP A 198 37.75 -1.89 -8.74
C ASP A 198 37.21 -0.54 -9.24
N ASN A 199 38.01 0.51 -9.12
CA ASN A 199 37.62 1.84 -9.55
C ASN A 199 37.41 1.93 -11.06
N SER A 200 38.09 1.12 -11.86
CA SER A 200 37.92 1.13 -13.32
C SER A 200 36.51 0.60 -13.70
N VAL A 201 36.01 -0.39 -13.00
CA VAL A 201 34.65 -0.91 -13.16
C VAL A 201 33.63 0.13 -12.71
N ALA A 202 33.89 0.82 -11.60
CA ALA A 202 33.01 1.90 -11.14
C ALA A 202 32.95 3.06 -12.14
N ASP A 203 34.08 3.47 -12.74
CA ASP A 203 34.16 4.51 -13.77
C ASP A 203 33.42 4.13 -15.06
N GLU A 204 33.45 2.87 -15.43
CA GLU A 204 32.71 2.36 -16.59
C GLU A 204 31.21 2.39 -16.35
N TRP A 205 30.75 1.96 -15.17
CA TRP A 205 29.34 1.69 -14.92
C TRP A 205 28.58 2.82 -14.20
N PHE A 206 29.24 3.71 -13.48
CA PHE A 206 28.58 4.77 -12.72
C PHE A 206 28.31 6.00 -13.57
N THR A 207 27.17 6.67 -13.31
CA THR A 207 26.95 8.05 -13.77
C THR A 207 27.78 9.03 -12.93
N GLU A 208 28.03 10.23 -13.47
CA GLU A 208 28.73 11.28 -12.74
C GLU A 208 28.08 11.64 -11.39
N ASN A 209 26.75 11.53 -11.30
CA ASN A 209 26.00 11.83 -10.07
C ASN A 209 26.34 10.87 -8.93
N MET A 210 26.75 9.65 -9.22
CA MET A 210 27.02 8.65 -8.19
C MET A 210 28.06 9.10 -7.15
N ASP A 211 29.13 9.75 -7.62
CA ASP A 211 30.20 10.23 -6.76
C ASP A 211 29.89 11.62 -6.18
N LEU A 212 28.95 12.37 -6.80
CA LEU A 212 28.43 13.64 -6.27
C LEU A 212 27.44 13.41 -5.13
N ASP A 213 26.57 12.40 -5.26
CA ASP A 213 25.57 12.06 -4.24
C ASP A 213 26.21 11.41 -3.00
N GLN A 214 27.23 10.56 -3.22
CA GLN A 214 28.02 9.94 -2.16
C GLN A 214 29.45 9.74 -2.65
N PRO A 215 30.45 10.39 -2.00
CA PRO A 215 31.84 10.22 -2.34
C PRO A 215 32.24 8.73 -2.41
N ARG A 216 32.99 8.36 -3.44
CA ARG A 216 33.38 6.97 -3.69
C ARG A 216 34.05 6.31 -2.49
N ALA A 217 34.91 7.01 -1.79
CA ALA A 217 35.57 6.51 -0.59
C ALA A 217 34.59 6.16 0.53
N GLU A 218 33.51 6.94 0.71
CA GLU A 218 32.46 6.65 1.69
C GLU A 218 31.67 5.42 1.29
N ARG A 219 31.35 5.26 0.01
CA ARG A 219 30.67 4.09 -0.53
C ARG A 219 31.47 2.82 -0.34
N ILE A 220 32.77 2.89 -0.58
CA ILE A 220 33.69 1.76 -0.32
C ILE A 220 33.70 1.41 1.17
N ALA A 221 33.86 2.42 2.02
CA ALA A 221 33.90 2.19 3.48
C ALA A 221 32.59 1.63 4.02
N GLU A 222 31.43 2.04 3.46
CA GLU A 222 30.12 1.47 3.82
C GLU A 222 30.02 0.00 3.40
N LEU A 223 30.43 -0.33 2.17
CA LEU A 223 30.46 -1.70 1.67
C LEU A 223 31.40 -2.58 2.52
N GLU A 224 32.58 -2.10 2.84
CA GLU A 224 33.55 -2.82 3.68
C GLU A 224 33.00 -3.14 5.08
N LYS A 225 32.26 -2.21 5.68
CA LYS A 225 31.57 -2.47 6.97
C LYS A 225 30.51 -3.56 6.87
N LEU A 226 29.83 -3.67 5.74
CA LEU A 226 28.80 -4.69 5.50
C LEU A 226 29.41 -6.05 5.15
N THR A 227 30.55 -6.05 4.45
CA THR A 227 31.20 -7.25 3.95
C THR A 227 32.23 -7.84 4.92
N SER A 228 32.60 -7.13 5.98
CA SER A 228 33.59 -7.41 7.04
C SER A 228 34.35 -8.74 6.88
N GLY A 229 35.42 -8.73 6.05
CA GLY A 229 36.33 -9.85 5.82
C GLY A 229 36.38 -10.28 4.34
N LYS A 230 37.47 -10.97 3.97
CA LYS A 230 37.66 -11.54 2.64
C LYS A 230 36.81 -12.82 2.48
N THR A 231 35.52 -12.65 2.29
CA THR A 231 34.58 -13.74 2.04
C THR A 231 33.99 -13.60 0.63
N ILE A 232 33.79 -14.71 -0.05
CA ILE A 232 33.15 -14.69 -1.39
C ILE A 232 31.65 -14.50 -1.19
N TRP A 233 31.11 -13.46 -1.82
CA TRP A 233 29.69 -13.16 -1.82
C TRP A 233 29.03 -13.73 -3.08
N LYS A 234 27.93 -14.46 -2.89
CA LYS A 234 27.15 -15.08 -3.98
C LYS A 234 25.75 -14.50 -4.04
N THR A 235 25.26 -14.31 -5.24
CA THR A 235 23.88 -13.87 -5.47
C THR A 235 22.91 -15.00 -5.14
N ILE A 236 21.89 -14.69 -4.35
CA ILE A 236 20.75 -15.58 -4.10
C ILE A 236 19.78 -15.40 -5.28
N ALA A 237 19.72 -16.37 -6.18
CA ALA A 237 18.96 -16.28 -7.43
C ALA A 237 17.48 -15.98 -7.22
N ASP A 238 16.84 -16.62 -6.25
CA ASP A 238 15.42 -16.44 -5.96
C ASP A 238 15.09 -15.11 -5.24
N SER A 239 16.11 -14.34 -4.87
CA SER A 239 15.96 -13.03 -4.24
C SER A 239 15.86 -11.88 -5.24
N ILE A 240 16.17 -12.15 -6.53
CA ILE A 240 16.18 -11.11 -7.56
C ILE A 240 14.77 -10.67 -7.84
N THR A 241 14.52 -9.40 -7.64
CA THR A 241 13.27 -8.73 -8.00
C THR A 241 13.56 -7.58 -8.95
N ALA A 242 12.72 -7.45 -9.97
CA ALA A 242 12.84 -6.42 -11.00
C ALA A 242 11.55 -5.58 -10.98
N PRO A 243 11.51 -4.50 -10.20
CA PRO A 243 10.39 -3.58 -10.25
C PRO A 243 10.20 -2.94 -11.62
N THR A 244 11.29 -2.66 -12.34
CA THR A 244 11.32 -2.24 -13.74
C THR A 244 12.45 -2.94 -14.48
N LYS A 245 12.47 -2.83 -15.82
CA LYS A 245 13.59 -3.36 -16.63
C LYS A 245 14.94 -2.73 -16.29
N SER A 246 14.93 -1.55 -15.67
CA SER A 246 16.11 -0.75 -15.29
C SER A 246 16.36 -0.71 -13.77
N PHE A 247 15.51 -1.34 -12.95
CA PHE A 247 15.66 -1.37 -11.50
C PHE A 247 15.71 -2.80 -10.99
N ALA A 248 16.78 -3.14 -10.29
CA ALA A 248 17.00 -4.45 -9.69
C ALA A 248 17.18 -4.35 -8.19
N LYS A 249 16.59 -5.30 -7.46
CA LYS A 249 16.88 -5.58 -6.06
C LYS A 249 17.23 -7.05 -5.93
N TRP A 250 18.29 -7.35 -5.19
CA TRP A 250 18.70 -8.72 -4.94
C TRP A 250 19.45 -8.85 -3.63
N LYS A 251 19.64 -10.07 -3.18
CA LYS A 251 20.49 -10.37 -2.03
C LYS A 251 21.73 -11.11 -2.47
N VAL A 252 22.82 -10.76 -1.83
CA VAL A 252 24.07 -11.51 -1.88
C VAL A 252 24.36 -12.04 -0.49
N GLU A 253 24.88 -13.26 -0.40
CA GLU A 253 25.19 -13.93 0.85
C GLU A 253 26.64 -14.41 0.91
N SER A 254 27.16 -14.47 2.10
CA SER A 254 28.39 -15.15 2.50
C SER A 254 28.06 -16.19 3.57
N GLU A 255 29.06 -16.94 4.04
CA GLU A 255 28.84 -17.92 5.14
C GLU A 255 28.32 -17.29 6.43
N ALA A 256 28.57 -16.00 6.65
CA ALA A 256 28.28 -15.34 7.94
C ALA A 256 27.14 -14.29 7.87
N SER A 257 26.81 -13.75 6.68
CA SER A 257 25.84 -12.65 6.56
C SER A 257 25.28 -12.53 5.15
N ALA A 258 24.20 -11.75 5.04
CA ALA A 258 23.60 -11.38 3.76
C ALA A 258 23.42 -9.88 3.65
N ILE A 259 23.53 -9.36 2.41
CA ILE A 259 23.37 -7.95 2.05
C ILE A 259 22.25 -7.86 1.02
N GLU A 260 21.38 -6.88 1.17
CA GLU A 260 20.42 -6.47 0.16
C GLU A 260 21.02 -5.35 -0.68
N VAL A 261 20.92 -5.48 -1.99
CA VAL A 261 21.41 -4.53 -2.97
C VAL A 261 20.25 -3.97 -3.77
N GLU A 262 20.20 -2.65 -3.90
CA GLU A 262 19.28 -1.95 -4.81
C GLU A 262 20.07 -1.17 -5.83
N MET A 263 19.73 -1.35 -7.11
CA MET A 263 20.40 -0.69 -8.23
C MET A 263 19.36 -0.13 -9.21
N LEU A 264 19.55 1.12 -9.62
CA LEU A 264 18.76 1.76 -10.67
C LEU A 264 19.66 2.26 -11.78
N MET A 265 19.30 1.93 -13.02
CA MET A 265 19.99 2.41 -14.23
C MET A 265 19.45 3.77 -14.67
N SER A 266 20.31 4.57 -15.29
CA SER A 266 19.91 5.83 -15.92
C SER A 266 19.04 5.60 -17.16
N PRO A 267 18.22 6.60 -17.58
CA PRO A 267 17.33 6.47 -18.73
C PRO A 267 18.02 6.70 -20.09
N GLU A 268 19.33 6.74 -20.12
CA GLU A 268 20.11 7.03 -21.31
C GLU A 268 20.14 5.88 -22.30
N LYS A 269 20.55 6.18 -23.55
CA LYS A 269 20.69 5.19 -24.61
C LYS A 269 21.73 4.11 -24.27
N SER A 270 22.80 4.51 -23.57
CA SER A 270 23.80 3.64 -22.94
C SER A 270 23.66 3.77 -21.44
N PRO A 271 22.74 3.03 -20.82
CA PRO A 271 22.39 3.24 -19.43
C PRO A 271 23.55 2.88 -18.50
N LYS A 272 23.76 3.73 -17.50
CA LYS A 272 24.73 3.55 -16.43
C LYS A 272 24.00 3.47 -15.08
N ILE A 273 24.69 3.03 -14.06
CA ILE A 273 24.14 2.97 -12.70
C ILE A 273 24.03 4.41 -12.15
N GLN A 274 22.80 4.85 -11.86
CA GLN A 274 22.55 6.17 -11.28
C GLN A 274 22.18 6.12 -9.78
N LYS A 275 21.89 4.93 -9.25
CA LYS A 275 21.68 4.70 -7.83
C LYS A 275 22.14 3.30 -7.48
N LEU A 276 22.90 3.20 -6.39
CA LEU A 276 23.35 1.92 -5.82
C LEU A 276 23.38 2.05 -4.30
N THR A 277 22.67 1.16 -3.61
CA THR A 277 22.66 1.11 -2.15
C THR A 277 22.84 -0.31 -1.64
N PHE A 278 23.49 -0.42 -0.51
CA PHE A 278 23.75 -1.67 0.19
C PHE A 278 23.13 -1.60 1.60
N LYS A 279 22.46 -2.66 2.02
CA LYS A 279 21.89 -2.77 3.37
C LYS A 279 22.08 -4.17 3.91
N LYS A 280 22.24 -4.31 5.22
CA LYS A 280 22.25 -5.62 5.86
C LYS A 280 20.89 -6.29 5.66
N ALA A 281 20.88 -7.51 5.13
CA ALA A 281 19.64 -8.25 4.94
C ALA A 281 19.14 -8.78 6.30
N GLY A 282 17.87 -8.53 6.59
CA GLY A 282 17.21 -9.07 7.78
C GLY A 282 17.53 -8.30 9.06
N GLY A 283 17.04 -7.07 9.15
CA GLY A 283 16.76 -6.40 10.40
C GLY A 283 15.26 -6.37 10.61
#